data_6fd21193f7cd61f02cbfc7af5adde9a9
#
_entry.id   6fd21193f7cd61f02cbfc7af5adde9a9
#
_cell.length_a   1.000
_cell.length_b   1.000
_cell.length_c   1.000
_cell.angle_alpha   90.00
_cell.angle_beta   90.00
_cell.angle_gamma   90.00
#
_symmetry.space_group_name_H-M   'P 1'
#
loop_
_entity.id
_entity.type
_entity.pdbx_description
1 polymer ?
#
loop_
_entity_poly.entity_id
_entity_poly.type
_entity_poly.pdbx_seq_one_letter_code
_entity_poly.pdbx_strand_id
1 'polypeptide(L)'
;MAAARKAAWREKQDAAILYGAVGLGAVIGGVLRALSSIGAAALLGTGFPWGTLFVNVAGSFVIGFYATISGPDGRIFAGTRVRQFVMTGFCGGFTTFSVFSLETLRLLQAANIPGAALNIGVSVVAWLGAVWLGHTLASRINRLGG
;
A
#
# COMPACT_ATOMS: atom_id res chain seq x y z
N MET A 1 -33.96 23.66 12.85
CA MET A 1 -33.97 22.93 11.57
C MET A 1 -32.84 23.36 10.59
N ALA A 2 -32.60 24.65 10.31
CA ALA A 2 -31.57 25.13 9.37
C ALA A 2 -30.13 24.75 9.79
N ALA A 3 -29.76 24.83 11.05
CA ALA A 3 -28.45 24.46 11.58
C ALA A 3 -28.13 22.96 11.38
N ALA A 4 -29.07 22.06 11.67
CA ALA A 4 -28.93 20.63 11.47
C ALA A 4 -28.74 20.28 9.98
N ARG A 5 -29.47 20.93 9.08
CA ARG A 5 -29.35 20.77 7.63
C ARG A 5 -27.99 21.24 7.13
N LYS A 6 -27.46 22.34 7.65
CA LYS A 6 -26.13 22.86 7.32
C LYS A 6 -25.02 21.95 7.82
N ALA A 7 -25.17 21.36 9.02
CA ALA A 7 -24.21 20.39 9.55
C ALA A 7 -24.17 19.11 8.69
N ALA A 8 -25.31 18.52 8.36
CA ALA A 8 -25.40 17.36 7.49
C ALA A 8 -24.84 17.59 6.09
N TRP A 9 -24.97 18.82 5.56
CA TRP A 9 -24.38 19.18 4.27
C TRP A 9 -22.85 19.24 4.31
N ARG A 10 -22.28 19.83 5.36
CA ARG A 10 -20.84 19.86 5.59
C ARG A 10 -20.25 18.47 5.73
N GLU A 11 -20.90 17.59 6.49
CA GLU A 11 -20.49 16.20 6.66
C GLU A 11 -20.42 15.45 5.30
N LYS A 12 -21.44 15.64 4.47
CA LYS A 12 -21.45 15.07 3.10
C LYS A 12 -20.32 15.61 2.21
N GLN A 13 -20.02 16.90 2.31
CA GLN A 13 -18.92 17.51 1.57
C GLN A 13 -17.56 16.96 2.05
N ASP A 14 -17.37 16.88 3.37
CA ASP A 14 -16.12 16.33 3.94
C ASP A 14 -15.91 14.86 3.54
N ALA A 15 -16.98 14.06 3.56
CA ALA A 15 -16.95 12.69 3.07
C ALA A 15 -16.60 12.61 1.56
N ALA A 16 -17.23 13.44 0.73
CA ALA A 16 -16.95 13.47 -0.72
C ALA A 16 -15.49 13.84 -1.01
N ILE A 17 -14.93 14.81 -0.29
CA ILE A 17 -13.52 15.20 -0.43
C ILE A 17 -12.59 14.06 0.02
N LEU A 18 -12.96 13.37 1.10
CA LEU A 18 -12.19 12.22 1.60
C LEU A 18 -12.18 11.07 0.59
N TYR A 19 -13.34 10.70 0.05
CA TYR A 19 -13.44 9.68 -1.01
C TYR A 19 -12.70 10.08 -2.28
N GLY A 20 -12.77 11.35 -2.67
CA GLY A 20 -12.00 11.89 -3.78
C GLY A 20 -10.49 11.76 -3.58
N ALA A 21 -10.01 12.06 -2.37
CA ALA A 21 -8.60 11.91 -2.01
C ALA A 21 -8.16 10.44 -2.08
N VAL A 22 -8.96 9.51 -1.51
CA VAL A 22 -8.70 8.06 -1.59
C VAL A 22 -8.70 7.58 -3.04
N GLY A 23 -9.70 7.98 -3.83
CA GLY A 23 -9.80 7.61 -5.25
C GLY A 23 -8.60 8.08 -6.07
N LEU A 24 -8.17 9.33 -5.88
CA LEU A 24 -6.97 9.87 -6.55
C LEU A 24 -5.71 9.10 -6.15
N GLY A 25 -5.53 8.81 -4.86
CA GLY A 25 -4.43 7.98 -4.37
C GLY A 25 -4.43 6.59 -5.00
N ALA A 26 -5.61 5.95 -5.09
CA ALA A 26 -5.76 4.63 -5.68
C ALA A 26 -5.45 4.61 -7.18
N VAL A 27 -5.83 5.63 -7.93
CA VAL A 27 -5.46 5.78 -9.35
C VAL A 27 -3.95 5.88 -9.51
N ILE A 28 -3.29 6.76 -8.75
CA ILE A 28 -1.83 6.93 -8.79
C ILE A 28 -1.13 5.62 -8.41
N GLY A 29 -1.53 5.00 -7.30
CA GLY A 29 -0.99 3.72 -6.85
C GLY A 29 -1.16 2.61 -7.89
N GLY A 30 -2.36 2.49 -8.47
CA GLY A 30 -2.67 1.49 -9.50
C GLY A 30 -1.86 1.66 -10.78
N VAL A 31 -1.67 2.90 -11.24
CA VAL A 31 -0.81 3.20 -12.41
C VAL A 31 0.64 2.83 -12.13
N LEU A 32 1.18 3.23 -10.98
CA LEU A 32 2.55 2.89 -10.59
C LEU A 32 2.74 1.38 -10.42
N ARG A 33 1.76 0.67 -9.89
CA ARG A 33 1.76 -0.80 -9.84
C ARG A 33 1.85 -1.41 -11.24
N ALA A 34 1.03 -0.95 -12.17
CA ALA A 34 1.05 -1.45 -13.55
C ALA A 34 2.41 -1.21 -14.21
N LEU A 35 2.95 0.00 -14.10
CA LEU A 35 4.26 0.35 -14.63
C LEU A 35 5.39 -0.47 -13.98
N SER A 36 5.35 -0.68 -12.67
CA SER A 36 6.31 -1.51 -11.95
C SER A 36 6.26 -2.96 -12.42
N SER A 37 5.06 -3.51 -12.64
CA SER A 37 4.87 -4.88 -13.14
C SER A 37 5.41 -5.04 -14.56
N ILE A 38 5.14 -4.08 -15.44
CA ILE A 38 5.66 -4.07 -16.81
C ILE A 38 7.19 -3.96 -16.79
N GLY A 39 7.74 -3.03 -16.02
CA GLY A 39 9.19 -2.84 -15.91
C GLY A 39 9.89 -4.07 -15.33
N ALA A 40 9.34 -4.68 -14.29
CA ALA A 40 9.90 -5.91 -13.73
C ALA A 40 9.88 -7.08 -14.73
N ALA A 41 8.80 -7.25 -15.46
CA ALA A 41 8.71 -8.28 -16.50
C ALA A 41 9.73 -8.08 -17.63
N ALA A 42 9.94 -6.82 -18.03
CA ALA A 42 10.92 -6.47 -19.06
C ALA A 42 12.40 -6.69 -18.62
N LEU A 43 12.69 -6.40 -17.34
CA LEU A 43 14.06 -6.47 -16.81
C LEU A 43 14.44 -7.85 -16.27
N LEU A 44 13.49 -8.52 -15.60
CA LEU A 44 13.73 -9.77 -14.85
C LEU A 44 13.03 -10.98 -15.46
N GLY A 45 12.28 -10.77 -16.54
CA GLY A 45 11.50 -11.83 -17.20
C GLY A 45 10.21 -12.17 -16.44
N THR A 46 9.48 -13.16 -16.96
CA THR A 46 8.15 -13.56 -16.48
C THR A 46 8.14 -14.89 -15.72
N GLY A 47 9.30 -15.50 -15.48
CA GLY A 47 9.42 -16.80 -14.80
C GLY A 47 9.02 -16.79 -13.31
N PHE A 48 9.10 -15.61 -12.69
CA PHE A 48 8.69 -15.39 -11.31
C PHE A 48 7.98 -14.02 -11.20
N PRO A 49 6.99 -13.82 -10.29
CA PRO A 49 6.19 -12.61 -10.18
C PRO A 49 6.93 -11.45 -9.48
N TRP A 50 8.07 -11.02 -10.02
CA TRP A 50 8.93 -9.97 -9.45
C TRP A 50 8.20 -8.64 -9.26
N GLY A 51 7.32 -8.28 -10.20
CA GLY A 51 6.58 -7.02 -10.13
C GLY A 51 5.64 -6.98 -8.95
N THR A 52 4.87 -8.04 -8.74
CA THR A 52 3.94 -8.18 -7.61
C THR A 52 4.69 -8.22 -6.28
N LEU A 53 5.80 -8.96 -6.21
CA LEU A 53 6.65 -8.97 -5.02
C LEU A 53 7.16 -7.57 -4.70
N PHE A 54 7.70 -6.86 -5.67
CA PHE A 54 8.24 -5.51 -5.50
C PHE A 54 7.20 -4.52 -4.98
N VAL A 55 6.03 -4.43 -5.63
CA VAL A 55 5.01 -3.43 -5.24
C VAL A 55 4.43 -3.72 -3.85
N ASN A 56 4.29 -5.00 -3.49
CA ASN A 56 3.79 -5.37 -2.17
C ASN A 56 4.84 -5.12 -1.08
N VAL A 57 6.12 -5.40 -1.33
CA VAL A 57 7.22 -5.08 -0.39
C VAL A 57 7.36 -3.57 -0.21
N ALA A 58 7.43 -2.82 -1.31
CA ALA A 58 7.55 -1.37 -1.26
C ALA A 58 6.33 -0.71 -0.59
N GLY A 59 5.12 -1.15 -0.95
CA GLY A 59 3.89 -0.65 -0.33
C GLY A 59 3.77 -1.00 1.15
N SER A 60 4.20 -2.19 1.57
CA SER A 60 4.27 -2.60 2.98
C SER A 60 5.25 -1.74 3.78
N PHE A 61 6.41 -1.42 3.21
CA PHE A 61 7.35 -0.50 3.83
C PHE A 61 6.73 0.89 3.97
N VAL A 62 6.17 1.44 2.89
CA VAL A 62 5.58 2.79 2.87
C VAL A 62 4.46 2.91 3.89
N ILE A 63 3.54 1.95 3.96
CA ILE A 63 2.42 2.02 4.90
C ILE A 63 2.90 1.91 6.35
N GLY A 64 3.85 1.02 6.65
CA GLY A 64 4.44 0.88 7.99
C GLY A 64 5.18 2.14 8.43
N PHE A 65 5.97 2.73 7.54
CA PHE A 65 6.68 3.97 7.79
C PHE A 65 5.73 5.15 7.98
N TYR A 66 4.81 5.35 7.03
CA TYR A 66 3.93 6.50 7.02
C TYR A 66 2.91 6.47 8.17
N ALA A 67 2.34 5.30 8.48
CA ALA A 67 1.42 5.14 9.60
C ALA A 67 2.06 5.56 10.92
N THR A 68 3.34 5.24 11.10
CA THR A 68 4.10 5.51 12.32
C THR A 68 4.56 6.96 12.40
N ILE A 69 5.13 7.50 11.32
CA ILE A 69 5.68 8.87 11.34
C ILE A 69 4.59 9.94 11.40
N SER A 70 3.37 9.61 10.94
CA SER A 70 2.19 10.47 10.98
C SER A 70 1.16 10.06 12.03
N GLY A 71 1.53 9.17 12.97
CA GLY A 71 0.69 8.75 14.09
C GLY A 71 0.49 9.87 15.12
N PRO A 72 -0.27 9.61 16.23
CA PRO A 72 -0.51 10.60 17.28
C PRO A 72 0.79 11.16 17.88
N ASP A 73 1.79 10.30 18.07
CA ASP A 73 3.13 10.67 18.57
C ASP A 73 4.16 10.84 17.45
N GLY A 74 3.67 11.02 16.22
CA GLY A 74 4.52 11.11 15.03
C GLY A 74 5.04 12.52 14.79
N ARG A 75 6.19 12.60 14.12
CA ARG A 75 6.85 13.87 13.76
C ARG A 75 6.12 14.70 12.72
N ILE A 76 5.32 14.02 11.89
CA ILE A 76 4.57 14.67 10.80
C ILE A 76 3.11 14.76 11.20
N PHE A 77 2.63 16.00 11.39
CA PHE A 77 1.21 16.23 11.59
C PHE A 77 0.49 16.15 10.23
N ALA A 78 -0.14 15.00 9.98
CA ALA A 78 -0.92 14.79 8.77
C ALA A 78 -2.42 14.70 9.10
N GLY A 79 -3.22 15.58 8.50
CA GLY A 79 -4.67 15.53 8.64
C GLY A 79 -5.25 14.23 8.05
N THR A 80 -6.46 13.89 8.49
CA THR A 80 -7.16 12.64 8.09
C THR A 80 -7.18 12.43 6.57
N ARG A 81 -7.42 13.49 5.79
CA ARG A 81 -7.50 13.41 4.32
C ARG A 81 -6.18 12.94 3.70
N VAL A 82 -5.04 13.50 4.14
CA VAL A 82 -3.71 13.14 3.66
C VAL A 82 -3.35 11.72 4.09
N ARG A 83 -3.66 11.34 5.32
CA ARG A 83 -3.44 9.97 5.81
C ARG A 83 -4.22 8.95 4.99
N GLN A 84 -5.49 9.22 4.71
CA GLN A 84 -6.33 8.33 3.90
C GLN A 84 -5.89 8.31 2.42
N PHE A 85 -5.46 9.44 1.86
CA PHE A 85 -4.87 9.47 0.52
C PHE A 85 -3.67 8.54 0.42
N VAL A 86 -2.71 8.60 1.37
CA VAL A 86 -1.49 7.80 1.33
C VAL A 86 -1.78 6.33 1.66
N MET A 87 -2.44 6.07 2.79
CA MET A 87 -2.56 4.71 3.32
C MET A 87 -3.62 3.90 2.56
N THR A 88 -4.85 4.42 2.49
CA THR A 88 -5.98 3.71 1.87
C THR A 88 -5.97 3.86 0.36
N GLY A 89 -5.70 5.06 -0.14
CA GLY A 89 -5.66 5.34 -1.58
C GLY A 89 -4.39 4.78 -2.21
N PHE A 90 -3.28 5.46 -2.01
CA PHE A 90 -2.02 5.13 -2.70
C PHE A 90 -1.53 3.71 -2.39
N CYS A 91 -1.30 3.36 -1.12
CA CYS A 91 -0.81 2.02 -0.78
C CYS A 91 -1.82 0.93 -1.16
N GLY A 92 -3.14 1.17 -0.96
CA GLY A 92 -4.18 0.22 -1.36
C GLY A 92 -4.26 0.01 -2.88
N GLY A 93 -4.03 1.05 -3.69
CA GLY A 93 -3.95 0.94 -5.15
C GLY A 93 -2.63 0.33 -5.64
N PHE A 94 -1.51 0.63 -4.96
CA PHE A 94 -0.17 0.19 -5.34
C PHE A 94 0.09 -1.28 -5.02
N THR A 95 -0.41 -1.79 -3.88
CA THR A 95 -0.28 -3.20 -3.49
C THR A 95 -1.41 -4.05 -4.06
N THR A 96 -1.23 -5.37 -4.10
CA THR A 96 -2.25 -6.30 -4.58
C THR A 96 -2.11 -7.69 -3.96
N PHE A 97 -3.18 -8.19 -3.38
CA PHE A 97 -3.27 -9.58 -2.96
C PHE A 97 -3.90 -10.45 -4.06
N SER A 98 -4.81 -9.88 -4.85
CA SER A 98 -5.52 -10.63 -5.90
C SER A 98 -4.58 -11.08 -7.03
N VAL A 99 -3.66 -10.21 -7.47
CA VAL A 99 -2.66 -10.58 -8.50
C VAL A 99 -1.68 -11.62 -7.94
N PHE A 100 -1.18 -11.44 -6.71
CA PHE A 100 -0.37 -12.45 -6.03
C PHE A 100 -1.03 -13.83 -5.99
N SER A 101 -2.31 -13.88 -5.62
CA SER A 101 -3.07 -15.14 -5.57
C SER A 101 -3.23 -15.76 -6.95
N LEU A 102 -3.52 -14.95 -7.96
CA LEU A 102 -3.64 -15.41 -9.35
C LEU A 102 -2.32 -15.94 -9.89
N GLU A 103 -1.21 -15.26 -9.65
CA GLU A 103 0.14 -15.69 -10.07
C GLU A 103 0.54 -16.99 -9.37
N THR A 104 0.27 -17.11 -8.07
CA THR A 104 0.48 -18.36 -7.33
C THR A 104 -0.34 -19.51 -7.91
N LEU A 105 -1.62 -19.28 -8.22
CA LEU A 105 -2.49 -20.27 -8.85
C LEU A 105 -1.95 -20.69 -10.23
N ARG A 106 -1.48 -19.75 -11.05
CA ARG A 106 -0.87 -20.06 -12.35
C ARG A 106 0.39 -20.93 -12.24
N LEU A 107 1.22 -20.68 -11.23
CA LEU A 107 2.37 -21.54 -10.94
C LEU A 107 1.95 -22.96 -10.57
N LEU A 108 0.88 -23.11 -9.76
CA LEU A 108 0.33 -24.42 -9.42
C LEU A 108 -0.26 -25.14 -10.63
N GLN A 109 -1.02 -24.43 -11.48
CA GLN A 109 -1.60 -24.99 -12.71
C GLN A 109 -0.53 -25.41 -13.73
N ALA A 110 0.62 -24.72 -13.73
CA ALA A 110 1.79 -25.11 -14.53
C ALA A 110 2.62 -26.23 -13.89
N ALA A 111 2.12 -26.90 -12.84
CA ALA A 111 2.82 -27.91 -12.04
C ALA A 111 4.15 -27.44 -11.45
N ASN A 112 4.38 -26.13 -11.35
CA ASN A 112 5.54 -25.52 -10.71
C ASN A 112 5.31 -25.33 -9.21
N ILE A 113 5.19 -26.42 -8.47
CA ILE A 113 4.96 -26.43 -7.02
C ILE A 113 6.08 -25.70 -6.25
N PRO A 114 7.39 -25.92 -6.56
CA PRO A 114 8.45 -25.17 -5.88
C PRO A 114 8.34 -23.66 -6.10
N GLY A 115 8.01 -23.22 -7.32
CA GLY A 115 7.81 -21.81 -7.65
C GLY A 115 6.65 -21.19 -6.87
N ALA A 116 5.53 -21.91 -6.74
CA ALA A 116 4.38 -21.46 -5.97
C ALA A 116 4.71 -21.35 -4.47
N ALA A 117 5.38 -22.35 -3.89
CA ALA A 117 5.81 -22.34 -2.49
C ALA A 117 6.81 -21.21 -2.22
N LEU A 118 7.76 -20.99 -3.13
CA LEU A 118 8.71 -19.88 -3.04
C LEU A 118 7.99 -18.52 -3.10
N ASN A 119 7.05 -18.35 -4.04
CA ASN A 119 6.26 -17.12 -4.14
C ASN A 119 5.52 -16.81 -2.85
N ILE A 120 4.86 -17.79 -2.24
CA ILE A 120 4.14 -17.62 -0.97
C ILE A 120 5.13 -17.28 0.16
N GLY A 121 6.15 -18.10 0.35
CA GLY A 121 7.10 -17.96 1.48
C GLY A 121 7.87 -16.65 1.42
N VAL A 122 8.48 -16.33 0.29
CA VAL A 122 9.25 -15.09 0.11
C VAL A 122 8.35 -13.86 0.23
N SER A 123 7.15 -13.89 -0.37
CA SER A 123 6.23 -12.77 -0.31
C SER A 123 5.81 -12.45 1.12
N VAL A 124 5.31 -13.44 1.87
CA VAL A 124 4.84 -13.22 3.25
C VAL A 124 5.96 -12.71 4.15
N VAL A 125 7.15 -13.32 4.10
CA VAL A 125 8.30 -12.91 4.91
C VAL A 125 8.75 -11.50 4.53
N ALA A 126 8.85 -11.20 3.22
CA ALA A 126 9.29 -9.91 2.74
C ALA A 126 8.30 -8.79 3.08
N TRP A 127 6.97 -9.01 2.97
CA TRP A 127 5.96 -8.00 3.32
C TRP A 127 5.96 -7.70 4.82
N LEU A 128 6.00 -8.73 5.67
CA LEU A 128 6.09 -8.56 7.13
C LEU A 128 7.40 -7.88 7.54
N GLY A 129 8.51 -8.27 6.95
CA GLY A 129 9.80 -7.61 7.17
C GLY A 129 9.79 -6.15 6.73
N ALA A 130 9.20 -5.85 5.58
CA ALA A 130 9.13 -4.50 5.05
C ALA A 130 8.26 -3.57 5.92
N VAL A 131 7.07 -4.02 6.36
CA VAL A 131 6.22 -3.20 7.24
C VAL A 131 6.88 -2.98 8.60
N TRP A 132 7.53 -4.01 9.15
CA TRP A 132 8.29 -3.89 10.40
C TRP A 132 9.48 -2.92 10.27
N LEU A 133 10.23 -3.01 9.17
CA LEU A 133 11.35 -2.10 8.89
C LEU A 133 10.88 -0.64 8.75
N GLY A 134 9.79 -0.42 8.01
CA GLY A 134 9.18 0.91 7.89
C GLY A 134 8.75 1.47 9.25
N HIS A 135 8.06 0.66 10.05
CA HIS A 135 7.66 1.03 11.41
C HIS A 135 8.86 1.37 12.30
N THR A 136 9.87 0.50 12.34
CA THR A 136 11.05 0.71 13.22
C THR A 136 11.85 1.93 12.82
N LEU A 137 12.02 2.18 11.52
CA LEU A 137 12.70 3.36 11.02
C LEU A 137 11.97 4.65 11.42
N ALA A 138 10.66 4.72 11.19
CA ALA A 138 9.84 5.85 11.58
C ALA A 138 9.84 6.09 13.11
N SER A 139 9.77 5.00 13.89
CA SER A 139 9.84 5.06 15.36
C SER A 139 11.17 5.61 15.88
N ARG A 140 12.28 5.28 15.19
CA ARG A 140 13.59 5.87 15.52
C ARG A 140 13.62 7.37 15.22
N ILE A 141 13.09 7.77 14.06
CA ILE A 141 13.02 9.19 13.67
C ILE A 141 12.14 9.97 14.65
N ASN A 142 11.01 9.42 15.08
CA ASN A 142 10.14 10.06 16.07
C ASN A 142 10.88 10.30 17.40
N ARG A 143 11.65 9.32 17.88
CA ARG A 143 12.42 9.42 19.14
C ARG A 143 13.59 10.40 19.10
N LEU A 144 14.19 10.62 17.96
CA LEU A 144 15.33 11.54 17.81
C LEU A 144 14.94 13.03 17.81
N GLY A 145 13.68 13.35 17.94
CA GLY A 145 13.14 14.71 17.87
C GLY A 145 12.36 15.17 19.10
N GLY A 146 12.37 14.37 20.19
CA GLY A 146 11.77 14.69 21.48
C GLY A 146 12.80 15.19 22.49
#